data_e0e2c54b9acfc7e36473ad82c7f37430
#
_entry.id   e0e2c54b9acfc7e36473ad82c7f37430
#
_cell.length_a   1.000
_cell.length_b   1.000
_cell.length_c   1.000
_cell.angle_alpha   90.00
_cell.angle_beta   90.00
_cell.angle_gamma   90.00
#
_symmetry.space_group_name_H-M   'P 1'
#
loop_
_entity.id
_entity.type
_entity.pdbx_description
1 polymer ?
#
loop_
_entity_poly.entity_id
_entity_poly.type
_entity_poly.pdbx_seq_one_letter_code
_entity_poly.pdbx_strand_id
1 'polypeptide(L)'
;MDSSRPPLPPFTHETAVQKVRLAEDGWNSRNPEQVALAYTHDSYWRNRAEFVQGRAAIVAFLTRKWQRELDYRLIKELWAFADKRIAVRFAYEWHDDSGNWYRSYGNENWEFDESGLMRRRHASINDAPIKEAERHFRWPQGSRPGDHPGLSELGL
;
A
#
# COMPACT_ATOMS: atom_id res chain seq x y z
N MET A 1 -11.34 16.53 -14.44
CA MET A 1 -10.04 17.06 -14.01
C MET A 1 -9.67 16.45 -12.66
N ASP A 2 -8.46 15.92 -12.56
CA ASP A 2 -8.01 15.34 -11.31
C ASP A 2 -7.67 16.43 -10.30
N SER A 3 -8.07 16.19 -9.06
CA SER A 3 -7.65 17.04 -7.94
C SER A 3 -6.19 16.72 -7.60
N SER A 4 -5.41 17.75 -7.25
CA SER A 4 -4.08 17.52 -6.71
C SER A 4 -4.16 16.75 -5.38
N ARG A 5 -3.10 16.00 -5.09
CA ARG A 5 -3.00 15.20 -3.87
C ARG A 5 -1.74 15.53 -3.09
N PRO A 6 -1.81 16.58 -2.27
CA PRO A 6 -0.68 16.89 -1.39
C PRO A 6 -0.37 15.73 -0.44
N PRO A 7 0.88 15.61 0.03
CA PRO A 7 2.01 16.45 -0.32
C PRO A 7 2.48 16.25 -1.77
N LEU A 8 2.96 17.34 -2.37
CA LEU A 8 3.43 17.37 -3.75
C LEU A 8 4.94 17.18 -3.82
N PRO A 9 5.47 16.61 -4.93
CA PRO A 9 6.92 16.62 -5.14
C PRO A 9 7.43 18.05 -5.37
N PRO A 10 8.72 18.34 -5.10
CA PRO A 10 9.73 17.42 -4.56
C PRO A 10 9.48 17.13 -3.08
N PHE A 11 9.69 15.87 -2.69
CA PHE A 11 9.45 15.46 -1.32
C PHE A 11 10.61 15.83 -0.39
N THR A 12 10.28 16.14 0.87
CA THR A 12 11.20 16.16 1.99
C THR A 12 11.02 14.87 2.78
N HIS A 13 11.88 14.62 3.77
CA HIS A 13 11.68 13.46 4.65
C HIS A 13 10.28 13.48 5.28
N GLU A 14 9.89 14.63 5.83
CA GLU A 14 8.60 14.80 6.49
C GLU A 14 7.43 14.53 5.53
N THR A 15 7.46 15.12 4.33
CA THR A 15 6.37 14.94 3.37
C THR A 15 6.36 13.54 2.75
N ALA A 16 7.52 12.91 2.60
CA ALA A 16 7.60 11.51 2.16
C ALA A 16 6.98 10.57 3.21
N VAL A 17 7.28 10.77 4.50
CA VAL A 17 6.63 10.00 5.58
C VAL A 17 5.12 10.18 5.55
N GLN A 18 4.66 11.41 5.37
CA GLN A 18 3.24 11.72 5.27
C GLN A 18 2.58 11.01 4.08
N LYS A 19 3.24 11.03 2.93
CA LYS A 19 2.75 10.36 1.70
C LYS A 19 2.62 8.86 1.89
N VAL A 20 3.60 8.24 2.55
CA VAL A 20 3.58 6.81 2.86
C VAL A 20 2.40 6.46 3.77
N ARG A 21 2.14 7.27 4.80
CA ARG A 21 1.03 7.05 5.72
C ARG A 21 -0.32 7.20 5.02
N LEU A 22 -0.47 8.18 4.14
CA LEU A 22 -1.70 8.36 3.37
C LEU A 22 -1.98 7.15 2.47
N ALA A 23 -0.95 6.59 1.85
CA ALA A 23 -1.09 5.39 1.03
C ALA A 23 -1.48 4.18 1.89
N GLU A 24 -0.85 4.00 3.05
CA GLU A 24 -1.20 2.94 3.99
C GLU A 24 -2.68 3.05 4.39
N ASP A 25 -3.13 4.24 4.78
CA ASP A 25 -4.51 4.47 5.21
C ASP A 25 -5.50 4.19 4.06
N GLY A 26 -5.16 4.62 2.85
CA GLY A 26 -5.99 4.37 1.66
C GLY A 26 -6.19 2.89 1.40
N TRP A 27 -5.13 2.11 1.40
CA TRP A 27 -5.21 0.67 1.17
C TRP A 27 -5.90 -0.06 2.32
N ASN A 28 -5.71 0.38 3.57
CA ASN A 28 -6.41 -0.19 4.72
C ASN A 28 -7.92 0.06 4.68
N SER A 29 -8.40 1.04 3.90
CA SER A 29 -9.82 1.26 3.69
C SER A 29 -10.47 0.13 2.89
N ARG A 30 -9.69 -0.58 2.08
CA ARG A 30 -10.14 -1.64 1.18
C ARG A 30 -11.24 -1.19 0.22
N ASN A 31 -11.18 0.06 -0.19
CA ASN A 31 -12.13 0.66 -1.13
C ASN A 31 -11.42 0.90 -2.48
N PRO A 32 -11.63 0.02 -3.49
CA PRO A 32 -10.91 0.11 -4.76
C PRO A 32 -11.07 1.45 -5.48
N GLU A 33 -12.28 1.99 -5.52
CA GLU A 33 -12.55 3.25 -6.20
C GLU A 33 -11.82 4.41 -5.53
N GLN A 34 -11.82 4.45 -4.20
CA GLN A 34 -11.12 5.51 -3.45
C GLN A 34 -9.60 5.41 -3.63
N VAL A 35 -9.06 4.20 -3.57
CA VAL A 35 -7.62 3.98 -3.76
C VAL A 35 -7.19 4.41 -5.17
N ALA A 36 -7.98 4.08 -6.18
CA ALA A 36 -7.66 4.40 -7.57
C ALA A 36 -7.51 5.90 -7.83
N LEU A 37 -8.18 6.75 -7.05
CA LEU A 37 -8.09 8.21 -7.20
C LEU A 37 -6.70 8.77 -6.85
N ALA A 38 -5.86 8.02 -6.15
CA ALA A 38 -4.50 8.43 -5.82
C ALA A 38 -3.52 8.24 -6.98
N TYR A 39 -3.97 7.63 -8.07
CA TYR A 39 -3.15 7.27 -9.23
C TYR A 39 -3.57 8.09 -10.45
N THR A 40 -2.62 8.34 -11.36
CA THR A 40 -2.95 9.00 -12.62
C THR A 40 -3.88 8.12 -13.46
N HIS A 41 -4.61 8.74 -14.40
CA HIS A 41 -5.51 7.98 -15.29
C HIS A 41 -4.80 6.89 -16.08
N ASP A 42 -3.53 7.12 -16.44
CA ASP A 42 -2.69 6.20 -17.19
C ASP A 42 -1.65 5.50 -16.31
N SER A 43 -1.85 5.49 -15.00
CA SER A 43 -0.89 4.92 -14.05
C SER A 43 -0.52 3.49 -14.42
N TYR A 44 0.73 3.17 -14.24
CA TYR A 44 1.29 1.89 -14.64
C TYR A 44 1.88 1.17 -13.44
N TRP A 45 1.46 -0.10 -13.26
CA TRP A 45 1.89 -0.95 -12.16
C TRP A 45 2.55 -2.22 -12.66
N ARG A 46 3.55 -2.68 -11.92
CA ARG A 46 3.88 -4.10 -11.85
C ARG A 46 3.66 -4.52 -10.40
N ASN A 47 2.74 -5.44 -10.19
CA ASN A 47 2.49 -6.02 -8.87
C ASN A 47 2.82 -7.50 -8.92
N ARG A 48 3.87 -7.92 -8.22
CA ARG A 48 4.45 -9.25 -8.41
C ARG A 48 4.84 -9.42 -9.87
N ALA A 49 4.21 -10.33 -10.59
CA ALA A 49 4.43 -10.54 -12.02
C ALA A 49 3.28 -10.04 -12.90
N GLU A 50 2.28 -9.39 -12.29
CA GLU A 50 1.13 -8.85 -13.01
C GLU A 50 1.34 -7.38 -13.37
N PHE A 51 1.06 -7.03 -14.63
CA PHE A 51 1.11 -5.66 -15.11
C PHE A 51 -0.31 -5.11 -15.17
N VAL A 52 -0.48 -3.89 -14.64
CA VAL A 52 -1.79 -3.23 -14.53
C VAL A 52 -1.63 -1.81 -15.04
N GLN A 53 -2.54 -1.37 -15.93
CA GLN A 53 -2.48 -0.03 -16.48
C GLN A 53 -3.85 0.64 -16.46
N GLY A 54 -3.88 1.86 -15.90
CA GLY A 54 -5.07 2.69 -15.85
C GLY A 54 -5.97 2.40 -14.65
N ARG A 55 -6.79 3.38 -14.30
CA ARG A 55 -7.65 3.31 -13.11
C ARG A 55 -8.65 2.17 -13.13
N ALA A 56 -9.26 1.89 -14.28
CA ALA A 56 -10.22 0.78 -14.38
C ALA A 56 -9.57 -0.56 -14.06
N ALA A 57 -8.36 -0.79 -14.58
CA ALA A 57 -7.59 -2.00 -14.29
C ALA A 57 -7.15 -2.05 -12.82
N ILE A 58 -6.80 -0.91 -12.23
CA ILE A 58 -6.47 -0.81 -10.80
C ILE A 58 -7.66 -1.20 -9.94
N VAL A 59 -8.85 -0.67 -10.22
CA VAL A 59 -10.06 -1.01 -9.49
C VAL A 59 -10.36 -2.51 -9.60
N ALA A 60 -10.24 -3.08 -10.79
CA ALA A 60 -10.45 -4.52 -11.00
C ALA A 60 -9.45 -5.37 -10.20
N PHE A 61 -8.18 -4.97 -10.22
CA PHE A 61 -7.11 -5.64 -9.46
C PHE A 61 -7.42 -5.62 -7.94
N LEU A 62 -7.73 -4.44 -7.41
CA LEU A 62 -7.98 -4.27 -5.97
C LEU A 62 -9.26 -4.97 -5.52
N THR A 63 -10.27 -5.02 -6.38
CA THR A 63 -11.51 -5.75 -6.11
C THR A 63 -11.21 -7.24 -5.92
N ARG A 64 -10.43 -7.84 -6.83
CA ARG A 64 -10.03 -9.25 -6.70
C ARG A 64 -9.17 -9.47 -5.45
N LYS A 65 -8.25 -8.57 -5.18
CA LYS A 65 -7.35 -8.66 -4.04
C LYS A 65 -8.12 -8.77 -2.73
N TRP A 66 -9.05 -7.86 -2.47
CA TRP A 66 -9.75 -7.81 -1.19
C TRP A 66 -10.95 -8.77 -1.10
N GLN A 67 -11.34 -9.38 -2.20
CA GLN A 67 -12.22 -10.56 -2.18
C GLN A 67 -11.48 -11.81 -1.70
N ARG A 68 -10.18 -11.91 -1.99
CA ARG A 68 -9.34 -13.04 -1.63
C ARG A 68 -8.62 -12.85 -0.29
N GLU A 69 -8.14 -11.66 -0.03
CA GLU A 69 -7.34 -11.34 1.16
C GLU A 69 -8.24 -10.75 2.23
N LEU A 70 -8.74 -11.63 3.11
CA LEU A 70 -9.72 -11.28 4.13
C LEU A 70 -9.03 -10.76 5.39
N ASP A 71 -9.71 -9.87 6.12
CA ASP A 71 -9.20 -9.22 7.34
C ASP A 71 -7.85 -8.53 7.14
N TYR A 72 -7.66 -7.98 5.96
CA TYR A 72 -6.43 -7.33 5.52
C TYR A 72 -6.06 -6.14 6.41
N ARG A 73 -4.78 -6.12 6.83
CA ARG A 73 -4.17 -5.02 7.57
C ARG A 73 -2.75 -4.80 7.10
N LEU A 74 -2.42 -3.56 6.82
CA LEU A 74 -1.19 -3.16 6.16
C LEU A 74 -0.42 -2.14 7.00
N ILE A 75 0.90 -2.32 7.08
CA ILE A 75 1.82 -1.30 7.59
C ILE A 75 2.87 -1.03 6.51
N LYS A 76 3.07 0.25 6.20
CA LYS A 76 4.12 0.73 5.31
C LYS A 76 5.15 1.52 6.09
N GLU A 77 6.39 1.51 5.59
CA GLU A 77 7.49 2.29 6.16
C GLU A 77 8.30 2.92 5.04
N LEU A 78 8.59 4.21 5.18
CA LEU A 78 9.49 4.90 4.24
C LEU A 78 10.88 4.27 4.31
N TRP A 79 11.45 3.93 3.15
CA TRP A 79 12.83 3.46 3.07
C TRP A 79 13.77 4.55 2.56
N ALA A 80 13.40 5.21 1.45
CA ALA A 80 14.20 6.29 0.85
C ALA A 80 13.29 7.15 -0.03
N PHE A 81 13.75 8.35 -0.35
CA PHE A 81 13.04 9.22 -1.28
C PHE A 81 14.05 10.11 -2.03
N ALA A 82 13.62 10.59 -3.19
CA ALA A 82 14.39 11.56 -3.96
C ALA A 82 13.45 12.23 -4.95
N ASP A 83 13.33 13.57 -4.89
CA ASP A 83 12.50 14.36 -5.80
C ASP A 83 11.05 13.86 -5.86
N LYS A 84 10.64 13.19 -6.92
CA LYS A 84 9.28 12.68 -7.13
C LYS A 84 9.14 11.18 -6.88
N ARG A 85 10.15 10.56 -6.29
CA ARG A 85 10.20 9.09 -6.07
C ARG A 85 10.27 8.76 -4.59
N ILE A 86 9.58 7.68 -4.22
CA ILE A 86 9.59 7.16 -2.85
C ILE A 86 9.76 5.65 -2.92
N ALA A 87 10.73 5.13 -2.15
CA ALA A 87 10.90 3.70 -1.94
C ALA A 87 10.32 3.33 -0.58
N VAL A 88 9.55 2.25 -0.54
CA VAL A 88 8.77 1.83 0.62
C VAL A 88 8.98 0.35 0.87
N ARG A 89 9.08 -0.03 2.13
CA ARG A 89 8.90 -1.43 2.51
C ARG A 89 7.57 -1.57 3.25
N PHE A 90 6.96 -2.76 3.17
CA PHE A 90 5.66 -2.98 3.79
C PHE A 90 5.48 -4.44 4.18
N ALA A 91 4.52 -4.66 5.07
CA ALA A 91 3.99 -5.99 5.34
C ALA A 91 2.49 -5.87 5.55
N TYR A 92 1.77 -6.93 5.20
CA TYR A 92 0.35 -7.01 5.51
C TYR A 92 -0.04 -8.41 5.91
N GLU A 93 -1.04 -8.49 6.78
CA GLU A 93 -1.57 -9.76 7.25
C GLU A 93 -2.97 -9.95 6.70
N TRP A 94 -3.30 -11.19 6.36
CA TRP A 94 -4.58 -11.55 5.78
C TRP A 94 -4.80 -13.05 5.89
N HIS A 95 -6.04 -13.48 5.69
CA HIS A 95 -6.33 -14.91 5.58
C HIS A 95 -7.18 -15.19 4.34
N ASP A 96 -7.13 -16.43 3.86
CA ASP A 96 -8.00 -16.88 2.77
C ASP A 96 -9.36 -17.33 3.31
N ASP A 97 -10.25 -17.79 2.43
CA ASP A 97 -11.59 -18.23 2.79
C ASP A 97 -11.61 -19.59 3.52
N SER A 98 -10.46 -20.27 3.61
CA SER A 98 -10.28 -21.50 4.37
C SER A 98 -9.65 -21.25 5.76
N GLY A 99 -9.41 -20.00 6.11
CA GLY A 99 -8.84 -19.62 7.40
C GLY A 99 -7.33 -19.76 7.50
N ASN A 100 -6.62 -19.88 6.37
CA ASN A 100 -5.17 -19.91 6.36
C ASN A 100 -4.63 -18.49 6.43
N TRP A 101 -3.79 -18.20 7.44
CA TRP A 101 -3.20 -16.88 7.63
C TRP A 101 -1.86 -16.74 6.96
N TYR A 102 -1.60 -15.54 6.48
CA TYR A 102 -0.35 -15.15 5.82
C TYR A 102 0.12 -13.79 6.31
N ARG A 103 1.43 -13.60 6.33
CA ARG A 103 2.05 -12.27 6.35
C ARG A 103 2.83 -12.11 5.07
N SER A 104 2.46 -11.09 4.30
CA SER A 104 3.10 -10.79 3.02
C SER A 104 4.08 -9.65 3.23
N TYR A 105 5.33 -9.86 2.83
CA TYR A 105 6.40 -8.86 2.93
C TYR A 105 6.69 -8.29 1.56
N GLY A 106 6.82 -6.97 1.47
CA GLY A 106 7.04 -6.35 0.19
C GLY A 106 7.95 -5.13 0.23
N ASN A 107 8.47 -4.85 -0.94
CA ASN A 107 9.19 -3.61 -1.23
C ASN A 107 8.57 -3.02 -2.47
N GLU A 108 8.38 -1.70 -2.49
CA GLU A 108 7.81 -1.06 -3.66
C GLU A 108 8.50 0.27 -3.95
N ASN A 109 8.47 0.63 -5.23
CA ASN A 109 8.99 1.88 -5.74
C ASN A 109 7.85 2.69 -6.33
N TRP A 110 7.76 3.94 -5.96
CA TRP A 110 6.74 4.87 -6.43
C TRP A 110 7.33 6.03 -7.20
N GLU A 111 6.62 6.48 -8.23
CA GLU A 111 6.92 7.74 -8.91
C GLU A 111 5.62 8.54 -9.04
N PHE A 112 5.69 9.84 -8.75
CA PHE A 112 4.55 10.74 -8.75
C PHE A 112 4.66 11.77 -9.87
N ASP A 113 3.51 12.29 -10.31
CA ASP A 113 3.48 13.48 -11.15
C ASP A 113 3.48 14.75 -10.30
N GLU A 114 3.45 15.91 -10.96
CA GLU A 114 3.51 17.22 -10.30
C GLU A 114 2.30 17.50 -9.40
N SER A 115 1.17 16.86 -9.66
CA SER A 115 -0.05 17.02 -8.86
C SER A 115 -0.13 16.06 -7.67
N GLY A 116 0.91 15.25 -7.46
CA GLY A 116 0.98 14.32 -6.34
C GLY A 116 0.22 13.02 -6.57
N LEU A 117 -0.17 12.73 -7.80
CA LEU A 117 -0.75 11.45 -8.18
C LEU A 117 0.35 10.47 -8.55
N MET A 118 0.21 9.21 -8.13
CA MET A 118 1.20 8.18 -8.45
C MET A 118 1.01 7.71 -9.88
N ARG A 119 2.06 7.85 -10.68
CA ARG A 119 2.05 7.46 -12.10
C ARG A 119 2.68 6.10 -12.36
N ARG A 120 3.52 5.62 -11.45
CA ARG A 120 4.20 4.34 -11.60
C ARG A 120 4.41 3.69 -10.24
N ARG A 121 4.16 2.39 -10.19
CA ARG A 121 4.36 1.59 -8.98
C ARG A 121 4.92 0.22 -9.36
N HIS A 122 6.03 -0.17 -8.73
CA HIS A 122 6.59 -1.50 -8.85
C HIS A 122 6.61 -2.13 -7.47
N ALA A 123 5.96 -3.27 -7.30
CA ALA A 123 5.89 -3.96 -6.03
C ALA A 123 6.31 -5.42 -6.17
N SER A 124 7.29 -5.82 -5.36
CA SER A 124 7.72 -7.20 -5.21
C SER A 124 7.29 -7.69 -3.85
N ILE A 125 6.65 -8.87 -3.78
CA ILE A 125 5.98 -9.34 -2.58
C ILE A 125 6.22 -10.83 -2.40
N ASN A 126 6.54 -11.23 -1.16
CA ASN A 126 6.69 -12.62 -0.75
C ASN A 126 5.67 -12.95 0.33
N ASP A 127 4.93 -14.05 0.16
CA ASP A 127 3.96 -14.50 1.15
C ASP A 127 4.58 -15.54 2.09
N ALA A 128 4.36 -15.36 3.39
CA ALA A 128 4.80 -16.30 4.41
C ALA A 128 3.59 -16.83 5.17
N PRO A 129 3.34 -18.15 5.19
CA PRO A 129 2.29 -18.70 6.03
C PRO A 129 2.61 -18.43 7.51
N ILE A 130 1.57 -18.04 8.27
CA ILE A 130 1.68 -17.84 9.71
C ILE A 130 0.52 -18.53 10.40
N LYS A 131 0.64 -18.74 11.71
CA LYS A 131 -0.49 -19.13 12.53
C LYS A 131 -1.28 -17.87 12.94
N GLU A 132 -2.57 -18.02 13.17
CA GLU A 132 -3.37 -16.89 13.66
C GLU A 132 -2.78 -16.28 14.93
N ALA A 133 -2.26 -17.10 15.83
CA ALA A 133 -1.65 -16.64 17.08
C ALA A 133 -0.36 -15.81 16.85
N GLU A 134 0.24 -15.91 15.66
CA GLU A 134 1.46 -15.18 15.29
C GLU A 134 1.18 -13.80 14.69
N ARG A 135 -0.10 -13.41 14.58
CA ARG A 135 -0.47 -12.10 14.03
C ARG A 135 0.02 -10.97 14.91
N HIS A 136 0.54 -9.92 14.29
CA HIS A 136 0.93 -8.67 14.95
C HIS A 136 -0.04 -7.53 14.66
N PHE A 137 -0.80 -7.60 13.57
CA PHE A 137 -1.64 -6.51 13.06
C PHE A 137 -3.08 -6.71 13.54
N ARG A 138 -3.38 -6.27 14.78
CA ARG A 138 -4.62 -6.60 15.48
C ARG A 138 -5.50 -5.38 15.82
N TRP A 139 -5.37 -4.30 15.06
CA TRP A 139 -6.28 -3.16 15.25
C TRP A 139 -7.62 -3.42 14.55
N PRO A 140 -8.71 -2.71 14.95
CA PRO A 140 -9.97 -2.79 14.21
C PRO A 140 -9.79 -2.40 12.75
N GLN A 141 -10.59 -2.97 11.86
CA GLN A 141 -10.47 -2.71 10.42
C GLN A 141 -10.47 -1.21 10.11
N GLY A 142 -9.62 -0.82 9.17
CA GLY A 142 -9.40 0.55 8.78
C GLY A 142 -7.98 1.00 9.08
N SER A 143 -7.79 2.29 9.27
CA SER A 143 -6.48 2.88 9.51
C SER A 143 -5.84 2.40 10.79
N ARG A 144 -4.53 2.15 10.72
CA ARG A 144 -3.74 1.78 11.90
C ARG A 144 -3.75 2.90 12.92
N PRO A 145 -4.03 2.61 14.22
CA PRO A 145 -3.95 3.63 15.27
C PRO A 145 -2.55 4.24 15.35
N GLY A 146 -2.49 5.53 15.72
CA GLY A 146 -1.22 6.26 15.81
C GLY A 146 -0.24 5.68 16.83
N ASP A 147 -0.74 4.99 17.87
CA ASP A 147 0.07 4.37 18.91
C ASP A 147 0.42 2.90 18.61
N HIS A 148 -0.07 2.33 17.51
CA HIS A 148 0.29 0.98 17.10
C HIS A 148 1.72 0.99 16.54
N PRO A 149 2.58 0.04 16.95
CA PRO A 149 3.96 0.01 16.48
C PRO A 149 4.06 -0.18 14.96
N GLY A 150 5.11 0.41 14.36
CA GLY A 150 5.45 0.23 12.95
C GLY A 150 6.29 -1.03 12.72
N LEU A 151 6.70 -1.24 11.47
CA LEU A 151 7.45 -2.44 11.08
C LEU A 151 8.76 -2.58 11.84
N SER A 152 9.56 -1.51 11.90
CA SER A 152 10.85 -1.55 12.59
C SER A 152 10.70 -1.88 14.07
N GLU A 153 9.68 -1.32 14.71
CA GLU A 153 9.40 -1.57 16.13
C GLU A 153 8.92 -3.01 16.38
N LEU A 154 8.27 -3.63 15.40
CA LEU A 154 7.81 -5.01 15.46
C LEU A 154 8.91 -6.02 15.08
N GLY A 155 10.06 -5.54 14.58
CA GLY A 155 11.12 -6.40 14.10
C GLY A 155 10.82 -7.07 12.76
N LEU A 156 9.97 -6.47 11.99
CA LEU A 156 9.55 -7.00 10.69
C LEU A 156 10.27 -6.32 9.53
#